data_29f3ae02ae13a0d1eda6ea93fbab7edd
#
_entry.id   29f3ae02ae13a0d1eda6ea93fbab7edd
#
_cell.length_a   1.000
_cell.length_b   1.000
_cell.length_c   1.000
_cell.angle_alpha   90.00
_cell.angle_beta   90.00
_cell.angle_gamma   90.00
#
_symmetry.space_group_name_H-M   'P 1'
#
loop_
_entity.id
_entity.type
_entity.pdbx_description
1 polymer ?
#
loop_
_entity_poly.entity_id
_entity_poly.type
_entity_poly.pdbx_seq_one_letter_code
_entity_poly.pdbx_strand_id
1 'polypeptide(L)'
;VLHGIVDCLWVRGSPVELLNERIAAATGLSAEVEHFDWIVFLPLNDGFGAYNRYYGRLVDGSIKVRGIAARRHDTPEYIRSMQQEMLEVMRTASTIRELESLRERVSRIYTESVQGLPDADPRALAISRRISRTRYAHRCLEGAAVQAYRDAGMEIAPGMKISYTVRDAKRYV
;
A
#
# COMPACT_ATOMS: atom_id res chain seq x y z
N VAL A 1 -13.55 -21.55 -5.48
CA VAL A 1 -13.34 -20.37 -4.63
C VAL A 1 -11.96 -20.50 -4.00
N LEU A 2 -11.13 -19.45 -4.12
CA LEU A 2 -9.82 -19.39 -3.46
C LEU A 2 -9.97 -18.81 -2.05
N HIS A 3 -10.75 -17.74 -1.94
CA HIS A 3 -10.94 -17.02 -0.68
C HIS A 3 -12.24 -16.20 -0.72
N GLY A 4 -12.84 -15.95 0.45
CA GLY A 4 -13.97 -15.04 0.64
C GLY A 4 -13.74 -14.14 1.85
N ILE A 5 -14.05 -12.85 1.70
CA ILE A 5 -14.01 -11.86 2.77
C ILE A 5 -15.27 -11.02 2.66
N VAL A 6 -16.05 -10.96 3.72
CA VAL A 6 -17.25 -10.12 3.90
C VAL A 6 -18.09 -9.94 2.63
N ASP A 7 -17.64 -9.13 1.68
CA ASP A 7 -18.31 -8.72 0.45
C ASP A 7 -17.52 -9.06 -0.84
N CYS A 8 -16.48 -9.89 -0.74
CA CYS A 8 -15.58 -10.21 -1.85
C CYS A 8 -15.31 -11.71 -1.95
N LEU A 9 -15.41 -12.27 -3.15
CA LEU A 9 -15.03 -13.65 -3.46
C LEU A 9 -13.90 -13.66 -4.50
N TRP A 10 -12.87 -14.46 -4.22
CA TRP A 10 -11.78 -14.74 -5.14
C TRP A 10 -11.99 -16.13 -5.75
N VAL A 11 -12.08 -16.19 -7.06
CA VAL A 11 -12.34 -17.44 -7.78
C VAL A 11 -11.32 -17.64 -8.90
N ARG A 12 -11.06 -18.89 -9.23
CA ARG A 12 -10.19 -19.26 -10.34
C ARG A 12 -10.86 -20.35 -11.18
N GLY A 13 -10.86 -20.16 -12.52
CA GLY A 13 -11.31 -21.19 -13.46
C GLY A 13 -12.82 -21.49 -13.42
N SER A 14 -13.63 -20.59 -12.88
CA SER A 14 -15.10 -20.73 -12.87
C SER A 14 -15.73 -19.82 -13.93
N PRO A 15 -16.85 -20.24 -14.56
CA PRO A 15 -17.65 -19.33 -15.36
C PRO A 15 -18.23 -18.25 -14.44
N VAL A 16 -17.73 -17.04 -14.61
CA VAL A 16 -18.03 -15.92 -13.67
C VAL A 16 -19.47 -15.47 -13.79
N GLU A 17 -20.01 -15.53 -15.00
CA GLU A 17 -21.41 -15.17 -15.30
C GLU A 17 -22.36 -16.05 -14.50
N LEU A 18 -22.16 -17.37 -14.54
CA LEU A 18 -22.96 -18.33 -13.79
C LEU A 18 -22.84 -18.14 -12.27
N LEU A 19 -21.63 -17.78 -11.80
CA LEU A 19 -21.42 -17.50 -10.39
C LEU A 19 -22.16 -16.24 -9.95
N ASN A 20 -22.11 -15.18 -10.76
CA ASN A 20 -22.80 -13.93 -10.49
C ASN A 20 -24.34 -14.12 -10.46
N GLU A 21 -24.88 -14.87 -11.42
CA GLU A 21 -26.30 -15.23 -11.43
C GLU A 21 -26.72 -16.01 -10.16
N ARG A 22 -25.90 -16.97 -9.72
CA ARG A 22 -26.17 -17.72 -8.49
C ARG A 22 -26.09 -16.85 -7.24
N ILE A 23 -25.13 -15.93 -7.16
CA ILE A 23 -25.03 -15.00 -6.05
C ILE A 23 -26.26 -14.09 -6.03
N ALA A 24 -26.66 -13.52 -7.18
CA ALA A 24 -27.82 -12.67 -7.28
C ALA A 24 -29.12 -13.41 -6.91
N ALA A 25 -29.29 -14.66 -7.38
CA ALA A 25 -30.45 -15.49 -7.04
C ALA A 25 -30.51 -15.84 -5.54
N ALA A 26 -29.36 -16.08 -4.91
CA ALA A 26 -29.29 -16.47 -3.49
C ALA A 26 -29.40 -15.31 -2.52
N THR A 27 -28.94 -14.11 -2.91
CA THR A 27 -28.78 -12.97 -1.99
C THR A 27 -29.61 -11.75 -2.36
N GLY A 28 -30.12 -11.68 -3.59
CA GLY A 28 -30.75 -10.48 -4.16
C GLY A 28 -29.76 -9.36 -4.51
N LEU A 29 -28.45 -9.61 -4.39
CA LEU A 29 -27.40 -8.63 -4.65
C LEU A 29 -26.66 -8.95 -5.95
N SER A 30 -26.39 -7.93 -6.76
CA SER A 30 -25.47 -8.02 -7.90
C SER A 30 -24.03 -7.89 -7.43
N ALA A 31 -23.12 -8.69 -8.01
CA ALA A 31 -21.70 -8.56 -7.78
C ALA A 31 -21.00 -7.87 -8.95
N GLU A 32 -20.07 -6.96 -8.66
CA GLU A 32 -19.13 -6.43 -9.63
C GLU A 32 -18.00 -7.43 -9.83
N VAL A 33 -17.64 -7.68 -11.08
CA VAL A 33 -16.62 -8.68 -11.44
C VAL A 33 -15.39 -7.98 -11.97
N GLU A 34 -14.24 -8.35 -11.42
CA GLU A 34 -12.95 -7.90 -11.91
C GLU A 34 -12.12 -9.11 -12.34
N HIS A 35 -11.53 -9.02 -13.52
CA HIS A 35 -10.67 -10.07 -14.08
C HIS A 35 -9.21 -9.67 -13.99
N PHE A 36 -8.40 -10.56 -13.45
CA PHE A 36 -6.96 -10.37 -13.31
C PHE A 36 -6.21 -11.33 -14.25
N ASP A 37 -5.19 -10.83 -14.94
CA ASP A 37 -4.19 -11.65 -15.61
C ASP A 37 -3.33 -12.37 -14.56
N TRP A 38 -2.95 -11.63 -13.52
CA TRP A 38 -2.25 -12.14 -12.37
C TRP A 38 -2.49 -11.27 -11.13
N ILE A 39 -2.34 -11.88 -9.95
CA ILE A 39 -2.43 -11.21 -8.66
C ILE A 39 -1.41 -11.78 -7.68
N VAL A 40 -0.83 -10.91 -6.86
CA VAL A 40 0.11 -11.24 -5.80
C VAL A 40 -0.47 -10.78 -4.47
N PHE A 41 -0.74 -11.73 -3.58
CA PHE A 41 -1.09 -11.46 -2.18
C PHE A 41 0.18 -11.36 -1.36
N LEU A 42 0.31 -10.29 -0.58
CA LEU A 42 1.48 -10.09 0.27
C LEU A 42 1.40 -11.00 1.50
N PRO A 43 2.48 -11.69 1.87
CA PRO A 43 2.49 -12.50 3.07
C PRO A 43 2.44 -11.62 4.33
N LEU A 44 1.87 -12.16 5.41
CA LEU A 44 2.06 -11.67 6.77
C LEU A 44 3.42 -12.14 7.32
N ASN A 45 3.84 -11.60 8.47
CA ASN A 45 5.12 -11.97 9.10
C ASN A 45 5.22 -13.46 9.47
N ASP A 46 4.10 -14.14 9.65
CA ASP A 46 3.99 -15.57 9.93
C ASP A 46 3.87 -16.44 8.66
N GLY A 47 4.00 -15.84 7.47
CA GLY A 47 3.92 -16.53 6.19
C GLY A 47 2.50 -16.72 5.64
N PHE A 48 1.46 -16.37 6.39
CA PHE A 48 0.09 -16.37 5.86
C PHE A 48 -0.15 -15.18 4.93
N GLY A 49 -0.97 -15.38 3.90
CA GLY A 49 -1.35 -14.32 2.97
C GLY A 49 -2.25 -13.27 3.62
N ALA A 50 -1.92 -12.00 3.44
CA ALA A 50 -2.79 -10.89 3.82
C ALA A 50 -3.74 -10.58 2.66
N TYR A 51 -4.93 -11.15 2.67
CA TYR A 51 -5.90 -11.03 1.57
C TYR A 51 -6.39 -9.60 1.28
N ASN A 52 -6.20 -8.68 2.21
CA ASN A 52 -6.47 -7.26 2.03
C ASN A 52 -5.24 -6.45 1.61
N ARG A 53 -4.09 -7.12 1.34
CA ARG A 53 -2.84 -6.52 0.87
C ARG A 53 -2.37 -7.24 -0.37
N TYR A 54 -2.65 -6.66 -1.51
CA TYR A 54 -2.31 -7.24 -2.79
C TYR A 54 -2.08 -6.19 -3.87
N TYR A 55 -1.46 -6.61 -4.93
CA TYR A 55 -1.42 -5.92 -6.20
C TYR A 55 -1.61 -6.94 -7.33
N GLY A 56 -2.19 -6.49 -8.43
CA GLY A 56 -2.44 -7.36 -9.57
C GLY A 56 -2.70 -6.56 -10.84
N ARG A 57 -2.47 -7.19 -11.97
CA ARG A 57 -2.78 -6.64 -13.27
C ARG A 57 -4.17 -7.11 -13.71
N LEU A 58 -5.03 -6.17 -14.02
CA LEU A 58 -6.32 -6.44 -14.65
C LEU A 58 -6.13 -6.76 -16.13
N VAL A 59 -7.10 -7.43 -16.72
CA VAL A 59 -7.07 -7.81 -18.17
C VAL A 59 -7.06 -6.60 -19.11
N ASP A 60 -7.50 -5.43 -18.63
CA ASP A 60 -7.39 -4.16 -19.37
C ASP A 60 -5.97 -3.55 -19.32
N GLY A 61 -5.04 -4.23 -18.63
CA GLY A 61 -3.67 -3.79 -18.47
C GLY A 61 -3.42 -2.82 -17.32
N SER A 62 -4.45 -2.40 -16.60
CA SER A 62 -4.28 -1.55 -15.40
C SER A 62 -3.79 -2.32 -14.19
N ILE A 63 -3.18 -1.62 -13.23
CA ILE A 63 -2.75 -2.20 -11.95
C ILE A 63 -3.73 -1.84 -10.85
N LYS A 64 -4.28 -2.86 -10.20
CA LYS A 64 -5.05 -2.70 -8.97
C LYS A 64 -4.18 -2.98 -7.76
N VAL A 65 -4.27 -2.09 -6.78
CA VAL A 65 -3.44 -2.14 -5.56
C VAL A 65 -4.31 -1.97 -4.33
N ARG A 66 -4.10 -2.79 -3.31
CA ARG A 66 -4.78 -2.70 -2.01
C ARG A 66 -3.80 -2.86 -0.86
N GLY A 67 -3.99 -2.06 0.20
CA GLY A 67 -3.31 -2.21 1.49
C GLY A 67 -1.79 -2.05 1.48
N ILE A 68 -1.17 -1.57 0.40
CA ILE A 68 0.26 -1.30 0.33
C ILE A 68 0.57 0.20 0.45
N ALA A 69 1.82 0.52 0.73
CA ALA A 69 2.27 1.88 1.03
C ALA A 69 2.03 2.87 -0.12
N ALA A 70 2.13 2.43 -1.39
CA ALA A 70 1.87 3.26 -2.57
C ALA A 70 0.49 3.95 -2.56
N ARG A 71 -0.52 3.38 -1.87
CA ARG A 71 -1.87 3.97 -1.75
C ARG A 71 -2.13 4.73 -0.45
N ARG A 72 -1.24 4.67 0.51
CA ARG A 72 -1.46 5.32 1.81
C ARG A 72 -1.15 6.81 1.73
N HIS A 73 -2.02 7.61 2.32
CA HIS A 73 -1.85 9.08 2.35
C HIS A 73 -0.68 9.54 3.23
N ASP A 74 -0.26 8.72 4.19
CA ASP A 74 0.82 9.01 5.13
C ASP A 74 2.18 8.47 4.66
N THR A 75 2.25 7.81 3.51
CA THR A 75 3.49 7.33 2.93
C THR A 75 4.27 8.50 2.33
N PRO A 76 5.58 8.67 2.66
CA PRO A 76 6.45 9.63 2.02
C PRO A 76 6.46 9.49 0.49
N GLU A 77 6.57 10.63 -0.21
CA GLU A 77 6.57 10.65 -1.68
C GLU A 77 7.68 9.79 -2.27
N TYR A 78 8.86 9.82 -1.68
CA TYR A 78 10.00 9.00 -2.09
C TYR A 78 9.65 7.50 -2.15
N ILE A 79 9.02 6.98 -1.09
CA ILE A 79 8.62 5.55 -1.03
C ILE A 79 7.47 5.28 -2.00
N ARG A 80 6.56 6.22 -2.15
CA ARG A 80 5.44 6.09 -3.08
C ARG A 80 5.94 6.03 -4.52
N SER A 81 6.84 6.93 -4.92
CA SER A 81 7.43 6.96 -6.26
C SER A 81 8.19 5.69 -6.58
N MET A 82 9.03 5.20 -5.66
CA MET A 82 9.71 3.91 -5.79
C MET A 82 8.71 2.76 -6.05
N GLN A 83 7.66 2.67 -5.23
CA GLN A 83 6.67 1.58 -5.40
C GLN A 83 5.86 1.74 -6.68
N GLN A 84 5.54 2.96 -7.10
CA GLN A 84 4.86 3.20 -8.37
C GLN A 84 5.73 2.78 -9.56
N GLU A 85 7.01 3.09 -9.55
CA GLU A 85 7.95 2.67 -10.58
C GLU A 85 8.05 1.14 -10.66
N MET A 86 8.16 0.47 -9.51
CA MET A 86 8.14 -1.00 -9.45
C MET A 86 6.84 -1.57 -10.04
N LEU A 87 5.69 -1.00 -9.71
CA LEU A 87 4.38 -1.42 -10.23
C LEU A 87 4.26 -1.19 -11.74
N GLU A 88 4.78 -0.07 -12.27
CA GLU A 88 4.80 0.20 -13.71
C GLU A 88 5.65 -0.81 -14.49
N VAL A 89 6.80 -1.23 -13.93
CA VAL A 89 7.59 -2.31 -14.51
C VAL A 89 6.81 -3.62 -14.50
N MET A 90 6.20 -3.98 -13.37
CA MET A 90 5.42 -5.22 -13.25
C MET A 90 4.16 -5.22 -14.13
N ARG A 91 3.56 -4.06 -14.39
CA ARG A 91 2.40 -3.89 -15.26
C ARG A 91 2.63 -4.39 -16.69
N THR A 92 3.88 -4.39 -17.16
CA THR A 92 4.23 -4.86 -18.50
C THR A 92 4.08 -6.38 -18.70
N ALA A 93 4.03 -7.14 -17.60
CA ALA A 93 3.86 -8.59 -17.65
C ALA A 93 2.37 -8.95 -17.78
N SER A 94 2.01 -9.80 -18.74
CA SER A 94 0.67 -10.34 -18.93
C SER A 94 0.47 -11.71 -18.28
N THR A 95 1.56 -12.37 -17.90
CA THR A 95 1.55 -13.70 -17.28
C THR A 95 2.44 -13.74 -16.03
N ILE A 96 2.20 -14.72 -15.16
CA ILE A 96 3.07 -14.97 -13.99
C ILE A 96 4.52 -15.24 -14.39
N ARG A 97 4.75 -15.96 -15.48
CA ARG A 97 6.11 -16.24 -15.98
C ARG A 97 6.84 -14.97 -16.40
N GLU A 98 6.15 -14.08 -17.11
CA GLU A 98 6.69 -12.76 -17.46
C GLU A 98 6.96 -11.93 -16.21
N LEU A 99 6.02 -11.93 -15.25
CA LEU A 99 6.19 -11.22 -13.98
C LEU A 99 7.44 -11.72 -13.22
N GLU A 100 7.67 -13.02 -13.16
CA GLU A 100 8.85 -13.62 -12.54
C GLU A 100 10.14 -13.18 -13.23
N SER A 101 10.13 -13.04 -14.56
CA SER A 101 11.31 -12.58 -15.33
C SER A 101 11.68 -11.12 -15.03
N LEU A 102 10.76 -10.31 -14.51
CA LEU A 102 11.02 -8.91 -14.13
C LEU A 102 11.63 -8.75 -12.75
N ARG A 103 11.82 -9.84 -11.99
CA ARG A 103 12.31 -9.81 -10.59
C ARG A 103 13.58 -8.98 -10.43
N GLU A 104 14.59 -9.21 -11.27
CA GLU A 104 15.86 -8.50 -11.15
C GLU A 104 15.72 -7.01 -11.43
N ARG A 105 14.90 -6.63 -12.41
CA ARG A 105 14.64 -5.23 -12.74
C ARG A 105 13.92 -4.52 -11.58
N VAL A 106 12.90 -5.15 -11.00
CA VAL A 106 12.16 -4.62 -9.85
C VAL A 106 13.07 -4.52 -8.62
N SER A 107 13.90 -5.55 -8.36
CA SER A 107 14.86 -5.54 -7.26
C SER A 107 15.91 -4.44 -7.40
N ARG A 108 16.32 -4.12 -8.62
CA ARG A 108 17.25 -3.02 -8.89
C ARG A 108 16.65 -1.68 -8.50
N ILE A 109 15.41 -1.37 -8.90
CA ILE A 109 14.70 -0.14 -8.50
C ILE A 109 14.71 -0.01 -6.98
N TYR A 110 14.36 -1.08 -6.25
CA TYR A 110 14.40 -1.08 -4.80
C TYR A 110 15.79 -0.78 -4.24
N THR A 111 16.81 -1.48 -4.74
CA THR A 111 18.19 -1.33 -4.27
C THR A 111 18.74 0.07 -4.52
N GLU A 112 18.52 0.61 -5.72
CA GLU A 112 18.93 1.99 -6.09
C GLU A 112 18.20 3.02 -5.22
N SER A 113 16.92 2.83 -4.98
CA SER A 113 16.15 3.72 -4.09
C SER A 113 16.64 3.66 -2.64
N VAL A 114 17.00 2.49 -2.12
CA VAL A 114 17.57 2.34 -0.77
C VAL A 114 18.95 3.00 -0.69
N GLN A 115 19.79 2.84 -1.72
CA GLN A 115 21.12 3.48 -1.79
C GLN A 115 21.03 5.00 -1.90
N GLY A 116 20.05 5.53 -2.63
CA GLY A 116 19.81 6.96 -2.78
C GLY A 116 19.11 7.62 -1.59
N LEU A 117 18.66 6.85 -0.61
CA LEU A 117 17.92 7.38 0.55
C LEU A 117 18.70 8.44 1.36
N PRO A 118 20.01 8.32 1.61
CA PRO A 118 20.77 9.33 2.34
C PRO A 118 20.81 10.70 1.65
N ASP A 119 20.74 10.72 0.32
CA ASP A 119 20.84 11.93 -0.51
C ASP A 119 19.44 12.46 -0.93
N ALA A 120 18.38 11.80 -0.50
CA ALA A 120 17.00 12.17 -0.85
C ALA A 120 16.61 13.51 -0.21
N ASP A 121 15.81 14.30 -0.94
CA ASP A 121 15.23 15.53 -0.38
C ASP A 121 14.42 15.19 0.89
N PRO A 122 14.71 15.81 2.03
CA PRO A 122 13.95 15.62 3.27
C PRO A 122 12.43 15.85 3.11
N ARG A 123 12.02 16.70 2.17
CA ARG A 123 10.61 16.94 1.85
C ARG A 123 9.96 15.70 1.23
N ALA A 124 10.68 14.99 0.36
CA ALA A 124 10.21 13.75 -0.25
C ALA A 124 10.10 12.59 0.76
N LEU A 125 10.84 12.69 1.88
CA LEU A 125 10.81 11.74 2.99
C LEU A 125 9.78 12.11 4.07
N ALA A 126 9.05 13.20 3.93
CA ALA A 126 8.11 13.66 4.94
C ALA A 126 6.87 12.75 5.03
N ILE A 127 6.56 12.37 6.26
CA ILE A 127 5.31 11.70 6.63
C ILE A 127 4.29 12.78 6.97
N SER A 128 3.14 12.74 6.31
CA SER A 128 2.04 13.67 6.59
C SER A 128 0.91 12.94 7.31
N ARG A 129 0.54 13.42 8.51
CA ARG A 129 -0.52 12.82 9.31
C ARG A 129 -1.50 13.85 9.86
N ARG A 130 -2.77 13.47 9.91
CA ARG A 130 -3.78 14.18 10.69
C ARG A 130 -3.70 13.66 12.12
N ILE A 131 -3.44 14.57 13.07
CA ILE A 131 -3.34 14.21 14.48
C ILE A 131 -4.74 14.09 15.10
N SER A 132 -4.93 13.07 15.93
CA SER A 132 -6.17 12.83 16.67
C SER A 132 -6.12 13.38 18.10
N ARG A 133 -4.92 13.61 18.63
CA ARG A 133 -4.66 14.06 19.99
C ARG A 133 -3.37 14.88 20.06
N THR A 134 -3.22 15.68 21.10
CA THR A 134 -2.02 16.49 21.33
C THR A 134 -1.19 16.01 22.53
N ARG A 135 -1.69 15.02 23.29
CA ARG A 135 -0.97 14.36 24.39
C ARG A 135 -0.90 12.88 24.11
N TYR A 136 0.27 12.29 24.32
CA TYR A 136 0.58 10.89 24.07
C TYR A 136 1.04 10.25 25.37
N ALA A 137 0.40 9.14 25.76
CA ALA A 137 0.75 8.41 26.98
C ALA A 137 2.11 7.68 26.85
N HIS A 138 2.48 7.32 25.62
CA HIS A 138 3.73 6.61 25.33
C HIS A 138 4.54 7.38 24.29
N ARG A 139 5.85 7.21 24.34
CA ARG A 139 6.76 7.76 23.32
C ARG A 139 6.46 7.17 21.95
N CYS A 140 6.23 8.01 20.95
CA CYS A 140 5.98 7.62 19.57
C CYS A 140 6.39 8.75 18.63
N LEU A 141 6.62 8.42 17.34
CA LEU A 141 7.05 9.39 16.33
C LEU A 141 6.08 10.57 16.18
N GLU A 142 4.78 10.29 16.17
CA GLU A 142 3.76 11.35 16.07
C GLU A 142 3.78 12.28 17.28
N GLY A 143 3.97 11.73 18.49
CA GLY A 143 4.09 12.52 19.73
C GLY A 143 5.35 13.39 19.73
N ALA A 144 6.48 12.86 19.25
CA ALA A 144 7.73 13.63 19.11
C ALA A 144 7.56 14.76 18.06
N ALA A 145 6.91 14.49 16.95
CA ALA A 145 6.61 15.49 15.95
C ALA A 145 5.71 16.61 16.50
N VAL A 146 4.62 16.27 17.20
CA VAL A 146 3.73 17.26 17.86
C VAL A 146 4.52 18.12 18.84
N GLN A 147 5.43 17.52 19.61
CA GLN A 147 6.26 18.29 20.54
C GLN A 147 7.20 19.23 19.83
N ALA A 148 7.86 18.77 18.77
CA ALA A 148 8.75 19.61 17.96
C ALA A 148 8.03 20.84 17.34
N TYR A 149 6.79 20.67 16.89
CA TYR A 149 5.97 21.79 16.41
C TYR A 149 5.68 22.81 17.52
N ARG A 150 5.38 22.34 18.74
CA ARG A 150 5.16 23.22 19.91
C ARG A 150 6.42 23.96 20.33
N ASP A 151 7.54 23.26 20.37
CA ASP A 151 8.83 23.85 20.71
C ASP A 151 9.24 24.93 19.69
N ALA A 152 8.76 24.80 18.44
CA ALA A 152 8.87 25.85 17.41
C ALA A 152 7.82 26.98 17.54
N GLY A 153 7.00 27.00 18.60
CA GLY A 153 6.01 28.02 18.86
C GLY A 153 4.71 27.87 18.06
N MET A 154 4.50 26.71 17.42
CA MET A 154 3.28 26.48 16.65
C MET A 154 2.16 25.90 17.53
N GLU A 155 0.97 26.48 17.42
CA GLU A 155 -0.22 25.97 18.09
C GLU A 155 -0.76 24.74 17.35
N ILE A 156 -0.87 23.61 18.04
CA ILE A 156 -1.29 22.34 17.46
C ILE A 156 -2.55 21.84 18.17
N ALA A 157 -3.61 21.61 17.38
CA ALA A 157 -4.89 21.07 17.82
C ALA A 157 -5.25 19.75 17.13
N PRO A 158 -6.11 18.90 17.75
CA PRO A 158 -6.64 17.71 17.10
C PRO A 158 -7.33 18.06 15.78
N GLY A 159 -7.16 17.21 14.76
CA GLY A 159 -7.69 17.44 13.41
C GLY A 159 -6.70 18.16 12.48
N MET A 160 -5.69 18.83 12.99
CA MET A 160 -4.66 19.45 12.16
C MET A 160 -3.77 18.42 11.48
N LYS A 161 -3.27 18.76 10.30
CA LYS A 161 -2.29 17.96 9.56
C LYS A 161 -0.89 18.45 9.88
N ILE A 162 -0.02 17.56 10.31
CA ILE A 162 1.41 17.80 10.51
C ILE A 162 2.23 16.99 9.52
N SER A 163 3.41 17.50 9.18
CA SER A 163 4.39 16.80 8.34
C SER A 163 5.74 16.78 9.04
N TYR A 164 6.38 15.62 9.05
CA TYR A 164 7.68 15.44 9.70
C TYR A 164 8.51 14.37 8.98
N THR A 165 9.83 14.51 9.07
CA THR A 165 10.79 13.51 8.58
C THR A 165 11.42 12.80 9.77
N VAL A 166 11.57 11.49 9.69
CA VAL A 166 12.16 10.67 10.73
C VAL A 166 13.66 10.53 10.49
N ARG A 167 14.49 11.00 11.42
CA ARG A 167 15.94 10.83 11.39
C ARG A 167 16.39 9.54 12.07
N ASP A 168 15.80 9.22 13.20
CA ASP A 168 16.07 8.00 13.96
C ASP A 168 14.76 7.50 14.61
N ALA A 169 14.21 6.43 14.05
CA ALA A 169 12.96 5.84 14.55
C ALA A 169 13.09 5.24 15.96
N LYS A 170 14.29 4.77 16.35
CA LYS A 170 14.52 4.20 17.69
C LYS A 170 14.59 5.28 18.76
N ARG A 171 15.08 6.46 18.41
CA ARG A 171 15.19 7.62 19.30
C ARG A 171 13.98 8.55 19.24
N TYR A 172 13.06 8.32 18.29
CA TYR A 172 11.90 9.17 18.02
C TYR A 172 12.29 10.62 17.66
N VAL A 173 13.26 10.78 16.78
CA VAL A 173 13.75 12.07 16.25
C VAL A 173 13.80 12.05 14.73
#